data_b1d1105e2c189e2a58fd2a58d12715b2
#
_entry.id   b1d1105e2c189e2a58fd2a58d12715b2
#
_cell.length_a   1.000
_cell.length_b   1.000
_cell.length_c   1.000
_cell.angle_alpha   90.00
_cell.angle_beta   90.00
_cell.angle_gamma   90.00
#
_symmetry.space_group_name_H-M   'P 1'
#
loop_
_entity.id
_entity.type
_entity.pdbx_description
1 polymer ?
#
loop_
_entity_poly.entity_id
_entity_poly.type
_entity_poly.pdbx_seq_one_letter_code
_entity_poly.pdbx_strand_id
1 'polypeptide(L)'
;ALDDDSAFIASLGASRSPRMRDVLATIQADQDAIIRAGSGGALVVDGGPGTGKTVVALHRAAYLLYADPRLGGHRGGLLFVGPNQHYLRYVADVLPGLGEDGVRTCTLRDLVPEGALAVPEPDPEVARLKASARLLDAVGPAVALYEEVPTTTMVVETAWADVRITPGD
;
A
#
# COMPACT_ATOMS: atom_id res chain seq x y z
N ALA A 1 -24.16 -4.78 -19.61
CA ALA A 1 -24.00 -4.69 -18.14
C ALA A 1 -24.20 -6.06 -17.45
N LEU A 2 -25.21 -6.88 -17.86
CA LEU A 2 -25.43 -8.22 -17.28
C LEU A 2 -24.42 -9.27 -17.79
N ASP A 3 -23.83 -9.07 -18.97
CA ASP A 3 -22.85 -9.98 -19.57
C ASP A 3 -21.45 -9.83 -18.93
N ASP A 4 -21.07 -8.64 -18.50
CA ASP A 4 -19.79 -8.38 -17.84
C ASP A 4 -19.73 -9.01 -16.44
N ASP A 5 -20.86 -9.02 -15.72
CA ASP A 5 -20.97 -9.63 -14.40
C ASP A 5 -20.78 -11.15 -14.46
N SER A 6 -21.36 -11.79 -15.48
CA SER A 6 -21.22 -13.24 -15.67
C SER A 6 -19.80 -13.63 -16.09
N ALA A 7 -19.12 -12.79 -16.88
CA ALA A 7 -17.74 -13.01 -17.30
C ALA A 7 -16.75 -12.87 -16.12
N PHE A 8 -16.96 -11.88 -15.25
CA PHE A 8 -16.13 -11.72 -14.03
C PHE A 8 -16.31 -12.91 -13.07
N ILE A 9 -17.56 -13.29 -12.76
CA ILE A 9 -17.83 -14.46 -11.91
C ILE A 9 -17.29 -15.75 -12.54
N ALA A 10 -17.37 -15.90 -13.86
CA ALA A 10 -16.82 -17.03 -14.56
C ALA A 10 -15.28 -17.05 -14.53
N SER A 11 -14.62 -15.89 -14.62
CA SER A 11 -13.16 -15.77 -14.51
C SER A 11 -12.66 -16.14 -13.10
N LEU A 12 -13.37 -15.71 -12.06
CA LEU A 12 -13.09 -16.11 -10.68
C LEU A 12 -13.35 -17.60 -10.44
N GLY A 13 -14.40 -18.15 -11.04
CA GLY A 13 -14.74 -19.58 -10.95
C GLY A 13 -13.76 -20.50 -11.70
N ALA A 14 -13.02 -19.98 -12.69
CA ALA A 14 -11.98 -20.69 -13.42
C ALA A 14 -10.67 -20.83 -12.61
N SER A 15 -10.54 -20.12 -11.50
CA SER A 15 -9.41 -20.27 -10.58
C SER A 15 -9.33 -21.71 -10.04
N ARG A 16 -8.20 -22.36 -10.26
CA ARG A 16 -7.99 -23.79 -9.94
C ARG A 16 -7.72 -24.07 -8.47
N SER A 17 -7.65 -23.05 -7.62
CA SER A 17 -7.38 -23.21 -6.18
C SER A 17 -8.65 -23.63 -5.43
N PRO A 18 -8.66 -24.78 -4.70
CA PRO A 18 -9.77 -25.17 -3.85
C PRO A 18 -10.13 -24.11 -2.81
N ARG A 19 -9.13 -23.43 -2.25
CA ARG A 19 -9.29 -22.36 -1.26
C ARG A 19 -10.08 -21.17 -1.79
N MET A 20 -9.94 -20.87 -3.08
CA MET A 20 -10.65 -19.74 -3.69
C MET A 20 -12.14 -20.05 -3.91
N ARG A 21 -12.50 -21.30 -4.23
CA ARG A 21 -13.91 -21.69 -4.39
C ARG A 21 -14.68 -21.57 -3.07
N ASP A 22 -14.06 -21.92 -1.95
CA ASP A 22 -14.66 -21.77 -0.63
C ASP A 22 -14.87 -20.28 -0.25
N VAL A 23 -13.96 -19.42 -0.66
CA VAL A 23 -14.05 -17.96 -0.43
C VAL A 23 -15.18 -17.35 -1.25
N LEU A 24 -15.33 -17.71 -2.53
CA LEU A 24 -16.39 -17.21 -3.40
C LEU A 24 -17.80 -17.59 -2.93
N ALA A 25 -17.96 -18.77 -2.33
CA ALA A 25 -19.26 -19.24 -1.84
C ALA A 25 -19.79 -18.45 -0.63
N THR A 26 -18.96 -17.63 0.00
CA THR A 26 -19.30 -16.89 1.25
C THR A 26 -19.62 -15.42 1.03
N ILE A 27 -19.55 -14.90 -0.21
CA ILE A 27 -19.80 -13.48 -0.49
C ILE A 27 -21.29 -13.20 -0.40
N GLN A 28 -21.66 -12.36 0.56
CA GLN A 28 -23.03 -11.86 0.74
C GLN A 28 -23.28 -10.62 -0.15
N ALA A 29 -24.53 -10.29 -0.43
CA ALA A 29 -24.91 -9.15 -1.28
C ALA A 29 -24.30 -7.81 -0.83
N ASP A 30 -24.21 -7.58 0.48
CA ASP A 30 -23.58 -6.37 1.03
C ASP A 30 -22.07 -6.32 0.75
N GLN A 31 -21.40 -7.47 0.79
CA GLN A 31 -19.99 -7.59 0.48
C GLN A 31 -19.73 -7.36 -1.02
N ASP A 32 -20.61 -7.85 -1.89
CA ASP A 32 -20.52 -7.62 -3.34
C ASP A 32 -20.62 -6.12 -3.69
N ALA A 33 -21.50 -5.39 -3.05
CA ALA A 33 -21.60 -3.93 -3.21
C ALA A 33 -20.29 -3.20 -2.84
N ILE A 34 -19.62 -3.63 -1.75
CA ILE A 34 -18.33 -3.08 -1.33
C ILE A 34 -17.23 -3.43 -2.33
N ILE A 35 -17.19 -4.66 -2.82
CA ILE A 35 -16.22 -5.15 -3.80
C ILE A 35 -16.29 -4.31 -5.08
N ARG A 36 -17.50 -4.03 -5.57
CA ARG A 36 -17.75 -3.31 -6.83
C ARG A 36 -17.73 -1.79 -6.72
N ALA A 37 -17.62 -1.23 -5.52
CA ALA A 37 -17.50 0.22 -5.37
C ALA A 37 -16.30 0.76 -6.14
N GLY A 38 -16.45 1.91 -6.81
CA GLY A 38 -15.41 2.52 -7.64
C GLY A 38 -14.10 2.81 -6.90
N SER A 39 -13.02 3.03 -7.67
CA SER A 39 -11.67 3.31 -7.16
C SER A 39 -11.45 4.75 -6.69
N GLY A 40 -12.41 5.66 -6.95
CA GLY A 40 -12.29 7.07 -6.59
C GLY A 40 -12.54 7.34 -5.11
N GLY A 41 -11.69 8.17 -4.49
CA GLY A 41 -11.84 8.57 -3.09
C GLY A 41 -11.39 7.52 -2.08
N ALA A 42 -11.87 7.66 -0.84
CA ALA A 42 -11.59 6.74 0.26
C ALA A 42 -12.83 5.91 0.59
N LEU A 43 -12.64 4.60 0.77
CA LEU A 43 -13.66 3.67 1.24
C LEU A 43 -13.20 3.05 2.56
N VAL A 44 -14.00 3.20 3.60
CA VAL A 44 -13.76 2.55 4.90
C VAL A 44 -14.71 1.36 5.02
N VAL A 45 -14.15 0.17 5.29
CA VAL A 45 -14.91 -1.06 5.51
C VAL A 45 -14.75 -1.46 6.97
N ASP A 46 -15.83 -1.32 7.74
CA ASP A 46 -15.87 -1.71 9.15
C ASP A 46 -16.59 -3.04 9.34
N GLY A 47 -16.32 -3.70 10.46
CA GLY A 47 -16.95 -4.96 10.84
C GLY A 47 -16.14 -5.71 11.90
N GLY A 48 -16.80 -6.57 12.66
CA GLY A 48 -16.19 -7.39 13.70
C GLY A 48 -15.17 -8.42 13.18
N PRO A 49 -14.48 -9.14 14.06
CA PRO A 49 -13.66 -10.29 13.69
C PRO A 49 -14.49 -11.35 12.95
N GLY A 50 -13.90 -11.98 11.93
CA GLY A 50 -14.57 -13.06 11.18
C GLY A 50 -15.63 -12.62 10.16
N THR A 51 -15.91 -11.34 10.00
CA THR A 51 -16.93 -10.83 9.03
C THR A 51 -16.45 -10.85 7.57
N GLY A 52 -15.27 -11.39 7.27
CA GLY A 52 -14.78 -11.52 5.90
C GLY A 52 -14.09 -10.27 5.33
N LYS A 53 -13.73 -9.26 6.13
CA LYS A 53 -13.08 -8.02 5.64
C LYS A 53 -11.87 -8.27 4.74
N THR A 54 -11.01 -9.22 5.10
CA THR A 54 -9.83 -9.59 4.29
C THR A 54 -10.26 -10.19 2.94
N VAL A 55 -11.28 -11.04 2.95
CA VAL A 55 -11.85 -11.65 1.75
C VAL A 55 -12.41 -10.57 0.82
N VAL A 56 -13.19 -9.65 1.37
CA VAL A 56 -13.73 -8.49 0.62
C VAL A 56 -12.60 -7.64 0.03
N ALA A 57 -11.53 -7.38 0.80
CA ALA A 57 -10.39 -6.60 0.32
C ALA A 57 -9.66 -7.29 -0.84
N LEU A 58 -9.48 -8.60 -0.79
CA LEU A 58 -8.84 -9.39 -1.86
C LEU A 58 -9.69 -9.41 -3.13
N HIS A 59 -10.99 -9.67 -3.01
CA HIS A 59 -11.90 -9.64 -4.14
C HIS A 59 -12.03 -8.24 -4.75
N ARG A 60 -12.04 -7.20 -3.89
CA ARG A 60 -12.04 -5.82 -4.36
C ARG A 60 -10.76 -5.49 -5.14
N ALA A 61 -9.60 -5.95 -4.68
CA ALA A 61 -8.33 -5.78 -5.39
C ALA A 61 -8.40 -6.38 -6.79
N ALA A 62 -8.85 -7.62 -6.92
CA ALA A 62 -9.04 -8.28 -8.21
C ALA A 62 -10.06 -7.56 -9.09
N TYR A 63 -11.22 -7.19 -8.53
CA TYR A 63 -12.25 -6.47 -9.26
C TYR A 63 -11.74 -5.12 -9.81
N LEU A 64 -11.03 -4.35 -9.00
CA LEU A 64 -10.51 -3.05 -9.42
C LEU A 64 -9.45 -3.17 -10.53
N LEU A 65 -8.57 -4.16 -10.47
CA LEU A 65 -7.61 -4.43 -11.54
C LEU A 65 -8.29 -4.84 -12.85
N TYR A 66 -9.38 -5.60 -12.75
CA TYR A 66 -10.18 -5.99 -13.93
C TYR A 66 -11.01 -4.82 -14.47
N ALA A 67 -11.72 -4.09 -13.60
CA ALA A 67 -12.75 -3.13 -14.00
C ALA A 67 -12.22 -1.72 -14.27
N ASP A 68 -11.06 -1.33 -13.69
CA ASP A 68 -10.49 0.00 -13.85
C ASP A 68 -9.24 -0.03 -14.76
N PRO A 69 -9.36 0.40 -16.03
CA PRO A 69 -8.23 0.39 -16.98
C PRO A 69 -7.02 1.22 -16.52
N ARG A 70 -7.21 2.15 -15.58
CA ARG A 70 -6.12 2.97 -15.02
C ARG A 70 -5.21 2.18 -14.11
N LEU A 71 -5.71 1.08 -13.52
CA LEU A 71 -4.97 0.21 -12.61
C LEU A 71 -4.34 -0.99 -13.34
N GLY A 72 -4.94 -1.45 -14.44
CA GLY A 72 -4.55 -2.64 -15.20
C GLY A 72 -3.51 -2.36 -16.30
N GLY A 73 -2.46 -1.61 -16.08
CA GLY A 73 -1.46 -1.34 -17.12
C GLY A 73 -0.06 -1.10 -16.56
N HIS A 74 0.93 -1.01 -17.45
CA HIS A 74 2.35 -0.75 -17.09
C HIS A 74 2.59 0.54 -16.28
N ARG A 75 1.60 1.41 -16.14
CA ARG A 75 1.68 2.70 -15.43
C ARG A 75 0.82 2.78 -14.18
N GLY A 76 0.03 1.77 -13.91
CA GLY A 76 -0.83 1.68 -12.73
C GLY A 76 -0.45 0.47 -11.89
N GLY A 77 -1.25 0.20 -10.90
CA GLY A 77 -1.06 -0.95 -10.03
C GLY A 77 -1.88 -0.80 -8.76
N LEU A 78 -1.96 -1.88 -8.03
CA LEU A 78 -2.60 -1.91 -6.74
C LEU A 78 -1.57 -2.26 -5.68
N LEU A 79 -1.52 -1.47 -4.62
CA LEU A 79 -0.67 -1.73 -3.47
C LEU A 79 -1.54 -2.26 -2.33
N PHE A 80 -1.27 -3.47 -1.89
CA PHE A 80 -1.92 -4.09 -0.74
C PHE A 80 -1.02 -3.96 0.49
N VAL A 81 -1.43 -3.14 1.46
CA VAL A 81 -0.67 -2.91 2.69
C VAL A 81 -1.23 -3.76 3.81
N GLY A 82 -0.42 -4.63 4.37
CA GLY A 82 -0.81 -5.53 5.45
C GLY A 82 -0.13 -5.22 6.78
N PRO A 83 -0.67 -5.73 7.90
CA PRO A 83 -0.16 -5.44 9.23
C PRO A 83 1.20 -6.09 9.53
N ASN A 84 1.51 -7.21 8.89
CA ASN A 84 2.76 -7.96 9.09
C ASN A 84 3.03 -8.92 7.92
N GLN A 85 4.25 -9.44 7.86
CA GLN A 85 4.69 -10.35 6.80
C GLN A 85 3.95 -11.71 6.78
N HIS A 86 3.48 -12.19 7.94
CA HIS A 86 2.72 -13.44 7.98
C HIS A 86 1.37 -13.30 7.28
N TYR A 87 0.68 -12.20 7.53
CA TYR A 87 -0.56 -11.85 6.84
C TYR A 87 -0.35 -11.65 5.33
N LEU A 88 0.73 -10.97 4.94
CA LEU A 88 1.05 -10.75 3.53
C LEU A 88 1.37 -12.05 2.78
N ARG A 89 2.00 -13.03 3.43
CA ARG A 89 2.19 -14.36 2.82
C ARG A 89 0.86 -15.06 2.52
N TYR A 90 -0.08 -15.00 3.45
CA TYR A 90 -1.43 -15.52 3.19
C TYR A 90 -2.09 -14.81 2.00
N VAL A 91 -2.00 -13.47 1.94
CA VAL A 91 -2.53 -12.67 0.83
C VAL A 91 -1.85 -13.04 -0.49
N ALA A 92 -0.52 -13.17 -0.50
CA ALA A 92 0.25 -13.54 -1.68
C ALA A 92 -0.08 -14.95 -2.21
N ASP A 93 -0.47 -15.87 -1.34
CA ASP A 93 -0.91 -17.22 -1.74
C ASP A 93 -2.31 -17.22 -2.39
N VAL A 94 -3.15 -16.22 -2.06
CA VAL A 94 -4.53 -16.14 -2.53
C VAL A 94 -4.66 -15.30 -3.82
N LEU A 95 -3.92 -14.20 -3.92
CA LEU A 95 -4.00 -13.24 -5.04
C LEU A 95 -3.71 -13.87 -6.42
N PRO A 96 -2.69 -14.73 -6.62
CA PRO A 96 -2.46 -15.39 -7.92
C PRO A 96 -3.61 -16.30 -8.33
N GLY A 97 -4.35 -16.85 -7.35
CA GLY A 97 -5.58 -17.60 -7.60
C GLY A 97 -6.71 -16.74 -8.18
N LEU A 98 -6.62 -15.42 -8.08
CA LEU A 98 -7.53 -14.45 -8.71
C LEU A 98 -7.05 -14.02 -10.11
N GLY A 99 -5.92 -14.56 -10.60
CA GLY A 99 -5.39 -14.28 -11.95
C GLY A 99 -4.65 -12.94 -12.06
N GLU A 100 -4.26 -12.33 -10.93
CA GLU A 100 -3.75 -10.96 -10.90
C GLU A 100 -2.27 -10.90 -10.51
N ASP A 101 -1.41 -10.71 -11.49
CA ASP A 101 0.04 -10.46 -11.29
C ASP A 101 0.36 -8.99 -10.96
N GLY A 102 -0.66 -8.10 -10.98
CA GLY A 102 -0.51 -6.65 -10.83
C GLY A 102 -0.57 -6.12 -9.39
N VAL A 103 -0.74 -6.98 -8.37
CA VAL A 103 -0.83 -6.55 -6.97
C VAL A 103 0.52 -6.61 -6.28
N ARG A 104 0.99 -5.46 -5.80
CA ARG A 104 2.17 -5.39 -4.93
C ARG A 104 1.73 -5.45 -3.47
N THR A 105 2.45 -6.20 -2.66
CA THR A 105 2.17 -6.34 -1.23
C THR A 105 3.32 -5.80 -0.39
N CYS A 106 3.02 -5.05 0.68
CA CYS A 106 4.02 -4.56 1.62
C CYS A 106 3.42 -4.33 3.01
N THR A 107 4.26 -4.18 4.02
CA THR A 107 3.87 -3.61 5.31
C THR A 107 4.05 -2.09 5.29
N LEU A 108 3.53 -1.37 6.30
CA LEU A 108 3.79 0.06 6.45
C LEU A 108 5.29 0.37 6.55
N ARG A 109 6.09 -0.54 7.14
CA ARG A 109 7.54 -0.37 7.25
C ARG A 109 8.24 -0.43 5.88
N ASP A 110 7.71 -1.23 4.97
CA ASP A 110 8.31 -1.44 3.65
C ASP A 110 8.02 -0.27 2.69
N LEU A 111 7.17 0.70 3.08
CA LEU A 111 6.85 1.89 2.27
C LEU A 111 8.01 2.86 2.16
N VAL A 112 8.94 2.83 3.11
CA VAL A 112 10.14 3.66 3.12
C VAL A 112 11.39 2.76 3.17
N PRO A 113 12.47 3.08 2.45
CA PRO A 113 13.68 2.25 2.41
C PRO A 113 14.27 2.00 3.81
N GLU A 114 14.22 2.99 4.68
CA GLU A 114 14.74 2.94 6.04
C GLU A 114 13.91 2.04 6.96
N GLY A 115 12.65 1.75 6.60
CA GLY A 115 11.74 0.95 7.41
C GLY A 115 12.25 -0.47 7.67
N ALA A 116 12.95 -1.09 6.70
CA ALA A 116 13.54 -2.40 6.84
C ALA A 116 14.66 -2.43 7.91
N LEU A 117 15.38 -1.32 8.07
CA LEU A 117 16.48 -1.17 9.03
C LEU A 117 16.02 -0.58 10.37
N ALA A 118 14.78 -0.09 10.44
CA ALA A 118 14.25 0.54 11.64
C ALA A 118 14.13 -0.46 12.80
N VAL A 119 14.68 -0.09 13.94
CA VAL A 119 14.54 -0.82 15.20
C VAL A 119 13.56 -0.09 16.12
N PRO A 120 12.90 -0.80 17.04
CA PRO A 120 12.07 -0.15 18.05
C PRO A 120 12.87 0.87 18.84
N GLU A 121 12.28 2.04 19.08
CA GLU A 121 12.88 3.04 19.96
C GLU A 121 12.84 2.53 21.41
N PRO A 122 14.00 2.43 22.09
CA PRO A 122 14.05 1.89 23.46
C PRO A 122 13.48 2.85 24.50
N ASP A 123 13.54 4.17 24.24
CA ASP A 123 12.98 5.20 25.14
C ASP A 123 11.49 5.40 24.80
N PRO A 124 10.57 5.11 25.74
CA PRO A 124 9.14 5.24 25.51
C PRO A 124 8.69 6.69 25.28
N GLU A 125 9.35 7.69 25.87
CA GLU A 125 9.02 9.11 25.65
C GLU A 125 9.44 9.54 24.24
N VAL A 126 10.63 9.14 23.81
CA VAL A 126 11.11 9.40 22.45
C VAL A 126 10.23 8.66 21.42
N ALA A 127 9.84 7.41 21.70
CA ALA A 127 8.91 6.66 20.84
C ALA A 127 7.56 7.39 20.71
N ARG A 128 7.03 7.91 21.83
CA ARG A 128 5.78 8.68 21.84
C ARG A 128 5.90 9.96 21.02
N LEU A 129 7.01 10.69 21.14
CA LEU A 129 7.25 11.90 20.37
C LEU A 129 7.36 11.60 18.88
N LYS A 130 8.14 10.57 18.49
CA LYS A 130 8.28 10.11 17.09
C LYS A 130 6.96 9.67 16.48
N ALA A 131 6.05 9.08 17.26
CA ALA A 131 4.72 8.65 16.82
C ALA A 131 3.68 9.79 16.82
N SER A 132 4.03 10.99 17.30
CA SER A 132 3.11 12.12 17.39
C SER A 132 2.87 12.75 16.01
N ALA A 133 1.59 12.97 15.64
CA ALA A 133 1.24 13.74 14.45
C ALA A 133 1.84 15.15 14.45
N ARG A 134 2.08 15.76 15.65
CA ARG A 134 2.72 17.06 15.79
C ARG A 134 4.17 17.10 15.27
N LEU A 135 4.83 15.94 15.12
CA LEU A 135 6.14 15.88 14.52
C LEU A 135 6.11 16.35 13.04
N LEU A 136 4.98 16.20 12.38
CA LEU A 136 4.80 16.70 11.01
C LEU A 136 4.94 18.22 10.93
N ASP A 137 4.52 18.93 11.98
CA ASP A 137 4.64 20.40 12.06
C ASP A 137 6.11 20.85 12.14
N ALA A 138 7.00 19.97 12.61
CA ALA A 138 8.43 20.25 12.73
C ALA A 138 9.21 19.99 11.43
N VAL A 139 8.62 19.25 10.46
CA VAL A 139 9.30 18.88 9.21
C VAL A 139 9.63 20.12 8.38
N GLY A 140 8.68 21.04 8.20
CA GLY A 140 8.90 22.26 7.44
C GLY A 140 10.06 23.12 7.99
N PRO A 141 10.05 23.50 9.29
CA PRO A 141 11.16 24.20 9.92
C PRO A 141 12.51 23.46 9.83
N ALA A 142 12.49 22.12 9.96
CA ALA A 142 13.70 21.32 9.84
C ALA A 142 14.27 21.34 8.40
N VAL A 143 13.41 21.24 7.39
CA VAL A 143 13.82 21.34 5.98
C VAL A 143 14.39 22.73 5.70
N ALA A 144 13.70 23.79 6.14
CA ALA A 144 14.16 25.18 5.96
C ALA A 144 15.56 25.41 6.54
N LEU A 145 15.89 24.74 7.65
CA LEU A 145 17.23 24.82 8.25
C LEU A 145 18.33 24.24 7.33
N TYR A 146 18.00 23.20 6.55
CA TYR A 146 18.93 22.60 5.57
C TYR A 146 18.95 23.35 4.23
N GLU A 147 17.94 24.16 3.95
CA GLU A 147 17.83 24.99 2.74
C GLU A 147 18.44 26.39 2.93
N GLU A 148 18.93 26.72 4.13
CA GLU A 148 19.66 27.99 4.36
C GLU A 148 20.92 28.02 3.48
N VAL A 149 21.02 29.09 2.70
CA VAL A 149 22.22 29.32 1.86
C VAL A 149 23.46 29.39 2.75
N PRO A 150 24.53 28.67 2.46
CA PRO A 150 25.74 28.73 3.26
C PRO A 150 26.29 30.14 3.35
N THR A 151 26.52 30.63 4.57
CA THR A 151 27.14 31.94 4.82
C THR A 151 28.66 31.91 4.72
N THR A 152 29.24 30.71 4.65
CA THR A 152 30.68 30.45 4.48
C THR A 152 30.89 29.39 3.41
N THR A 153 32.02 29.46 2.71
CA THR A 153 32.37 28.43 1.73
C THR A 153 32.44 27.07 2.39
N MET A 154 31.71 26.09 1.84
CA MET A 154 31.77 24.70 2.25
C MET A 154 32.20 23.80 1.09
N VAL A 155 32.80 22.67 1.39
CA VAL A 155 33.13 21.62 0.42
C VAL A 155 32.28 20.41 0.71
N VAL A 156 31.55 19.95 -0.30
CA VAL A 156 30.73 18.73 -0.23
C VAL A 156 31.45 17.64 -1.01
N GLU A 157 31.90 16.61 -0.29
CA GLU A 157 32.50 15.42 -0.91
C GLU A 157 31.39 14.60 -1.58
N THR A 158 31.53 14.34 -2.87
CA THR A 158 30.61 13.47 -3.62
C THR A 158 31.38 12.24 -4.14
N ALA A 159 30.66 11.24 -4.62
CA ALA A 159 31.27 10.02 -5.17
C ALA A 159 32.13 10.28 -6.44
N TRP A 160 32.00 11.46 -7.04
CA TRP A 160 32.69 11.80 -8.30
C TRP A 160 33.72 12.94 -8.19
N ALA A 161 33.45 13.89 -7.30
CA ALA A 161 34.36 15.04 -7.08
C ALA A 161 33.90 15.84 -5.84
N ASP A 162 34.83 16.61 -5.28
CA ASP A 162 34.54 17.61 -4.27
C ASP A 162 33.89 18.84 -4.92
N VAL A 163 32.69 19.18 -4.48
CA VAL A 163 31.97 20.36 -4.95
C VAL A 163 32.11 21.47 -3.93
N ARG A 164 32.67 22.60 -4.36
CA ARG A 164 32.80 23.79 -3.51
C ARG A 164 31.57 24.67 -3.73
N ILE A 165 30.84 24.96 -2.64
CA ILE A 165 29.66 25.84 -2.64
C ILE A 165 30.10 27.14 -1.92
N THR A 166 29.91 28.28 -2.58
CA THR A 166 30.27 29.59 -2.04
C THR A 166 29.02 30.39 -1.68
N PRO A 167 29.10 31.33 -0.71
CA PRO A 167 27.99 32.24 -0.44
C PRO A 167 27.69 33.06 -1.70
N GLY A 168 26.51 32.82 -2.31
CA GLY A 168 26.07 33.50 -3.53
C GLY A 168 25.94 32.63 -4.77
N ASP A 169 26.30 31.31 -4.67
CA ASP A 169 25.91 30.31 -5.66
C ASP A 169 24.46 29.90 -5.41
#